data_ec6396a7b57ce906cf9e0b7b491f5251
#
_entry.id   ec6396a7b57ce906cf9e0b7b491f5251
#
_cell.length_a   1.000
_cell.length_b   1.000
_cell.length_c   1.000
_cell.angle_alpha   90.00
_cell.angle_beta   90.00
_cell.angle_gamma   90.00
#
_symmetry.space_group_name_H-M   'P 1'
#
loop_
_entity.id
_entity.type
_entity.pdbx_description
1 polymer ?
#
loop_
_entity_poly.entity_id
_entity_poly.type
_entity_poly.pdbx_seq_one_letter_code
_entity_poly.pdbx_strand_id
1 'polypeptide(L)'
;MTIGELEALLDMPRASIRFYEQEGFIHPKREANNYRDYSEEDADTLRKVKLLRQLGLSLEDIRQAQRGERPLAALLAEQEAALARQRADLDWAGQMCRAMREDGVDFATLDAPRYLNRLNRPADQPGFFDLRADAAPTVSHPWRRFFARSLDLSLCSLLWMAVCLFLFRWHPDNTWLIRLLNSYVAYGILLVLEPVLLCTWGYTPGKWIFGLAVRSPLGQKLTWGKAVDRTWGVFARGEGYGIPFYRLWRKYKCYCQCKDGEPEAWEEDTSYTIRDTRARRCWGFVAARAALIGLSVFLALQSMLPIHRGPLTPEQYAANVNDMCRILDIQSYERMDAEGNWGDAPNSHVINLFGGSTPSHQLTVDEDGHVTGVCIEVEQLGGELVSGSTTQRSLAALAFAAAQRSYNGISWWSSGVLQAIESRRFDDYTLQAGDVTITQTVETRGYESSSSGMLFSLEGGTDTYYHLVFTLELEQAI
;
A
#
# COMPACT_ATOMS: atom_id res chain seq x y z
N MET A 1 -21.24 -46.30 7.54
CA MET A 1 -21.67 -45.53 6.34
C MET A 1 -20.61 -44.53 5.92
N THR A 2 -20.39 -44.38 4.63
CA THR A 2 -19.54 -43.32 4.09
C THR A 2 -20.20 -41.95 4.16
N ILE A 3 -19.40 -40.87 4.09
CA ILE A 3 -19.93 -39.50 4.10
C ILE A 3 -20.88 -39.24 2.90
N GLY A 4 -20.66 -39.93 1.76
CA GLY A 4 -21.55 -39.80 0.58
C GLY A 4 -22.91 -40.46 0.78
N GLU A 5 -22.96 -41.60 1.44
CA GLU A 5 -24.19 -42.27 1.81
C GLU A 5 -24.96 -41.44 2.86
N LEU A 6 -24.25 -40.85 3.82
CA LEU A 6 -24.82 -39.99 4.85
C LEU A 6 -25.37 -38.68 4.27
N GLU A 7 -24.66 -38.07 3.26
CA GLU A 7 -25.14 -36.90 2.52
C GLU A 7 -26.47 -37.18 1.82
N ALA A 8 -26.53 -38.31 1.09
CA ALA A 8 -27.76 -38.71 0.39
C ALA A 8 -28.92 -39.04 1.38
N LEU A 9 -28.60 -39.71 2.50
CA LEU A 9 -29.62 -40.10 3.53
C LEU A 9 -30.22 -38.91 4.25
N LEU A 10 -29.40 -37.88 4.55
CA LEU A 10 -29.80 -36.72 5.35
C LEU A 10 -30.15 -35.49 4.52
N ASP A 11 -29.95 -35.52 3.20
CA ASP A 11 -30.04 -34.34 2.35
C ASP A 11 -29.29 -33.17 2.98
N MET A 12 -28.01 -33.41 3.31
CA MET A 12 -27.14 -32.45 3.99
C MET A 12 -25.78 -32.44 3.34
N PRO A 13 -25.27 -31.26 2.90
CA PRO A 13 -23.95 -31.16 2.25
C PRO A 13 -22.82 -31.73 3.12
N ARG A 14 -21.83 -32.38 2.49
CA ARG A 14 -20.64 -32.94 3.18
C ARG A 14 -19.92 -31.89 4.04
N ALA A 15 -19.91 -30.63 3.61
CA ALA A 15 -19.31 -29.55 4.37
C ALA A 15 -20.03 -29.36 5.72
N SER A 16 -21.37 -29.44 5.74
CA SER A 16 -22.16 -29.33 6.97
C SER A 16 -21.95 -30.54 7.89
N ILE A 17 -21.85 -31.75 7.33
CA ILE A 17 -21.56 -32.97 8.11
C ILE A 17 -20.19 -32.85 8.81
N ARG A 18 -19.16 -32.40 8.07
CA ARG A 18 -17.83 -32.17 8.63
C ARG A 18 -17.80 -31.04 9.67
N PHE A 19 -18.61 -30.01 9.47
CA PHE A 19 -18.77 -28.95 10.43
C PHE A 19 -19.32 -29.48 11.77
N TYR A 20 -20.41 -30.28 11.74
CA TYR A 20 -20.95 -30.85 12.95
C TYR A 20 -20.04 -31.89 13.62
N GLU A 21 -19.19 -32.61 12.83
CA GLU A 21 -18.11 -33.44 13.37
C GLU A 21 -17.08 -32.58 14.12
N GLN A 22 -16.66 -31.46 13.52
CA GLN A 22 -15.68 -30.53 14.13
C GLN A 22 -16.25 -29.87 15.39
N GLU A 23 -17.53 -29.54 15.38
CA GLU A 23 -18.26 -29.01 16.55
C GLU A 23 -18.53 -30.06 17.63
N GLY A 24 -18.19 -31.34 17.39
CA GLY A 24 -18.28 -32.39 18.38
C GLY A 24 -19.69 -32.93 18.62
N PHE A 25 -20.62 -32.76 17.68
CA PHE A 25 -21.96 -33.35 17.75
C PHE A 25 -21.97 -34.84 17.42
N ILE A 26 -21.03 -35.27 16.56
CA ILE A 26 -20.86 -36.67 16.13
C ILE A 26 -19.36 -37.05 16.19
N HIS A 27 -19.11 -38.36 16.38
CA HIS A 27 -17.76 -38.90 16.53
C HIS A 27 -17.58 -40.16 15.66
N PRO A 28 -17.41 -40.00 14.30
CA PRO A 28 -17.29 -41.15 13.42
C PRO A 28 -16.04 -41.98 13.76
N LYS A 29 -16.15 -43.30 13.68
CA LYS A 29 -15.00 -44.21 13.81
C LYS A 29 -14.13 -44.12 12.56
N ARG A 30 -12.86 -44.41 12.72
CA ARG A 30 -11.93 -44.54 11.57
C ARG A 30 -11.64 -45.99 11.32
N GLU A 31 -11.83 -46.43 10.11
CA GLU A 31 -11.44 -47.77 9.66
C GLU A 31 -9.89 -47.93 9.55
N ALA A 32 -9.42 -49.13 9.32
CA ALA A 32 -7.99 -49.44 9.17
C ALA A 32 -7.31 -48.69 7.99
N ASN A 33 -8.09 -48.28 6.98
CA ASN A 33 -7.69 -47.48 5.83
C ASN A 33 -7.77 -45.97 6.08
N ASN A 34 -8.01 -45.52 7.33
CA ASN A 34 -8.17 -44.15 7.78
C ASN A 34 -9.40 -43.42 7.23
N TYR A 35 -10.34 -44.11 6.57
CA TYR A 35 -11.63 -43.52 6.16
C TYR A 35 -12.58 -43.43 7.36
N ARG A 36 -13.46 -42.39 7.32
CA ARG A 36 -14.51 -42.17 8.31
C ARG A 36 -15.63 -43.15 8.08
N ASP A 37 -16.04 -43.83 9.14
CA ASP A 37 -17.22 -44.67 9.18
C ASP A 37 -18.24 -44.09 10.15
N TYR A 38 -19.36 -43.61 9.60
CA TYR A 38 -20.46 -42.99 10.34
C TYR A 38 -21.44 -44.09 10.74
N SER A 39 -21.81 -44.06 12.02
CA SER A 39 -22.81 -44.98 12.58
C SER A 39 -24.25 -44.54 12.30
N GLU A 40 -25.23 -45.41 12.52
CA GLU A 40 -26.64 -44.99 12.49
C GLU A 40 -26.97 -44.00 13.60
N GLU A 41 -26.28 -44.05 14.73
CA GLU A 41 -26.43 -43.10 15.84
C GLU A 41 -25.91 -41.70 15.43
N ASP A 42 -24.83 -41.61 14.67
CA ASP A 42 -24.34 -40.33 14.07
C ASP A 42 -25.39 -39.76 13.11
N ALA A 43 -25.99 -40.60 12.28
CA ALA A 43 -27.03 -40.19 11.34
C ALA A 43 -28.28 -39.66 12.09
N ASP A 44 -28.70 -40.35 13.13
CA ASP A 44 -29.83 -39.93 13.95
C ASP A 44 -29.56 -38.63 14.72
N THR A 45 -28.35 -38.48 15.24
CA THR A 45 -27.89 -37.23 15.89
C THR A 45 -27.93 -36.06 14.92
N LEU A 46 -27.45 -36.24 13.69
CA LEU A 46 -27.47 -35.20 12.66
C LEU A 46 -28.93 -34.87 12.23
N ARG A 47 -29.84 -35.84 12.18
CA ARG A 47 -31.27 -35.55 11.92
C ARG A 47 -31.85 -34.66 13.03
N LYS A 48 -31.54 -34.95 14.29
CA LYS A 48 -31.99 -34.15 15.44
C LYS A 48 -31.40 -32.74 15.36
N VAL A 49 -30.12 -32.61 15.11
CA VAL A 49 -29.45 -31.31 14.95
C VAL A 49 -30.07 -30.53 13.79
N LYS A 50 -30.29 -31.15 12.63
CA LYS A 50 -30.92 -30.52 11.45
C LYS A 50 -32.31 -29.99 11.80
N LEU A 51 -33.13 -30.81 12.44
CA LEU A 51 -34.48 -30.41 12.86
C LEU A 51 -34.45 -29.21 13.80
N LEU A 52 -33.67 -29.26 14.86
CA LEU A 52 -33.60 -28.20 15.86
C LEU A 52 -33.04 -26.88 15.29
N ARG A 53 -32.10 -26.98 14.36
CA ARG A 53 -31.61 -25.80 13.60
C ARG A 53 -32.67 -25.19 12.70
N GLN A 54 -33.48 -25.98 12.04
CA GLN A 54 -34.61 -25.49 11.24
C GLN A 54 -35.67 -24.79 12.08
N LEU A 55 -35.83 -25.18 13.34
CA LEU A 55 -36.71 -24.49 14.30
C LEU A 55 -36.06 -23.21 14.87
N GLY A 56 -34.80 -22.91 14.56
CA GLY A 56 -34.11 -21.70 14.96
C GLY A 56 -33.33 -21.78 16.27
N LEU A 57 -33.17 -22.96 16.88
CA LEU A 57 -32.33 -23.12 18.08
C LEU A 57 -30.85 -22.88 17.74
N SER A 58 -30.12 -22.26 18.67
CA SER A 58 -28.68 -22.06 18.52
C SER A 58 -27.90 -23.39 18.65
N LEU A 59 -26.69 -23.46 18.11
CA LEU A 59 -25.84 -24.65 18.28
C LEU A 59 -25.49 -24.90 19.73
N GLU A 60 -25.34 -23.84 20.50
CA GLU A 60 -25.05 -23.95 21.93
C GLU A 60 -26.22 -24.55 22.72
N ASP A 61 -27.44 -24.11 22.44
CA ASP A 61 -28.66 -24.69 23.06
C ASP A 61 -28.81 -26.18 22.72
N ILE A 62 -28.55 -26.54 21.46
CA ILE A 62 -28.60 -27.95 21.02
C ILE A 62 -27.52 -28.77 21.73
N ARG A 63 -26.31 -28.20 21.92
CA ARG A 63 -25.23 -28.87 22.65
C ARG A 63 -25.57 -29.07 24.12
N GLN A 64 -26.17 -28.08 24.78
CA GLN A 64 -26.61 -28.17 26.15
C GLN A 64 -27.72 -29.22 26.31
N ALA A 65 -28.64 -29.29 25.33
CA ALA A 65 -29.67 -30.35 25.30
C ALA A 65 -29.04 -31.74 25.10
N GLN A 66 -28.06 -31.88 24.20
CA GLN A 66 -27.35 -33.15 23.95
C GLN A 66 -26.61 -33.64 25.19
N ARG A 67 -26.01 -32.72 25.95
CA ARG A 67 -25.31 -33.04 27.22
C ARG A 67 -26.21 -33.23 28.40
N GLY A 68 -27.52 -33.00 28.26
CA GLY A 68 -28.45 -33.07 29.34
C GLY A 68 -28.37 -31.90 30.33
N GLU A 69 -27.64 -30.86 30.01
CA GLU A 69 -27.47 -29.67 30.86
C GLU A 69 -28.76 -28.83 30.94
N ARG A 70 -29.50 -28.80 29.82
CA ARG A 70 -30.83 -28.15 29.76
C ARG A 70 -31.87 -29.09 29.14
N PRO A 71 -33.07 -29.17 29.70
CA PRO A 71 -34.15 -29.97 29.12
C PRO A 71 -34.56 -29.40 27.75
N LEU A 72 -34.64 -30.25 26.72
CA LEU A 72 -35.09 -29.86 25.40
C LEU A 72 -36.47 -29.18 25.40
N ALA A 73 -37.38 -29.64 26.25
CA ALA A 73 -38.70 -29.05 26.39
C ALA A 73 -38.68 -27.58 26.84
N ALA A 74 -37.72 -27.19 27.71
CA ALA A 74 -37.58 -25.80 28.14
C ALA A 74 -37.06 -24.92 26.99
N LEU A 75 -36.09 -25.41 26.22
CA LEU A 75 -35.54 -24.70 25.05
C LEU A 75 -36.60 -24.51 23.95
N LEU A 76 -37.43 -25.53 23.72
CA LEU A 76 -38.53 -25.46 22.76
C LEU A 76 -39.62 -24.47 23.21
N ALA A 77 -39.94 -24.43 24.51
CA ALA A 77 -40.90 -23.46 25.05
C ALA A 77 -40.40 -22.01 24.94
N GLU A 78 -39.10 -21.78 25.19
CA GLU A 78 -38.47 -20.47 24.97
C GLU A 78 -38.51 -20.04 23.49
N GLN A 79 -38.22 -20.98 22.59
CA GLN A 79 -38.27 -20.73 21.14
C GLN A 79 -39.68 -20.47 20.64
N GLU A 80 -40.68 -21.25 21.13
CA GLU A 80 -42.10 -21.03 20.84
C GLU A 80 -42.55 -19.63 21.30
N ALA A 81 -42.17 -19.21 22.48
CA ALA A 81 -42.49 -17.88 23.01
C ALA A 81 -41.79 -16.77 22.18
N ALA A 82 -40.59 -17.01 21.69
CA ALA A 82 -39.87 -16.07 20.81
C ALA A 82 -40.57 -15.94 19.44
N LEU A 83 -40.96 -17.04 18.83
CA LEU A 83 -41.69 -17.07 17.57
C LEU A 83 -43.08 -16.44 17.70
N ALA A 84 -43.78 -16.67 18.81
CA ALA A 84 -45.07 -16.03 19.07
C ALA A 84 -44.96 -14.50 19.19
N ARG A 85 -43.89 -14.03 19.82
CA ARG A 85 -43.58 -12.58 19.88
C ARG A 85 -43.32 -12.02 18.50
N GLN A 86 -42.47 -12.65 17.70
CA GLN A 86 -42.16 -12.23 16.34
C GLN A 86 -43.42 -12.19 15.45
N ARG A 87 -44.31 -13.18 15.60
CA ARG A 87 -45.58 -13.20 14.87
C ARG A 87 -46.48 -12.03 15.26
N ALA A 88 -46.64 -11.74 16.55
CA ALA A 88 -47.41 -10.59 17.02
C ALA A 88 -46.85 -9.25 16.51
N ASP A 89 -45.54 -9.15 16.45
CA ASP A 89 -44.85 -7.96 15.94
C ASP A 89 -45.08 -7.79 14.43
N LEU A 90 -45.00 -8.87 13.66
CA LEU A 90 -45.26 -8.86 12.20
C LEU A 90 -46.74 -8.52 11.92
N ASP A 91 -47.69 -9.07 12.68
CA ASP A 91 -49.10 -8.78 12.55
C ASP A 91 -49.39 -7.29 12.83
N TRP A 92 -48.75 -6.72 13.86
CA TRP A 92 -48.88 -5.30 14.18
C TRP A 92 -48.30 -4.37 13.08
N ALA A 93 -47.11 -4.68 12.57
CA ALA A 93 -46.55 -3.96 11.47
C ALA A 93 -47.42 -4.05 10.21
N GLY A 94 -47.98 -5.23 9.93
CA GLY A 94 -48.92 -5.44 8.83
C GLY A 94 -50.19 -4.59 8.95
N GLN A 95 -50.74 -4.45 10.17
CA GLN A 95 -51.87 -3.55 10.44
C GLN A 95 -51.52 -2.11 10.20
N MET A 96 -50.32 -1.65 10.62
CA MET A 96 -49.86 -0.29 10.39
C MET A 96 -49.66 0.00 8.90
N CYS A 97 -49.06 -0.90 8.16
CA CYS A 97 -48.91 -0.77 6.71
C CYS A 97 -50.28 -0.66 6.00
N ARG A 98 -51.27 -1.46 6.43
CA ARG A 98 -52.65 -1.38 5.91
C ARG A 98 -53.26 -0.01 6.20
N ALA A 99 -53.18 0.47 7.43
CA ALA A 99 -53.70 1.77 7.82
C ALA A 99 -53.07 2.92 7.00
N MET A 100 -51.76 2.92 6.82
CA MET A 100 -51.06 3.90 6.02
C MET A 100 -51.49 3.86 4.53
N ARG A 101 -51.73 2.66 4.00
CA ARG A 101 -52.20 2.49 2.63
C ARG A 101 -53.65 2.96 2.46
N GLU A 102 -54.51 2.67 3.44
CA GLU A 102 -55.91 3.10 3.47
C GLU A 102 -56.03 4.63 3.61
N ASP A 103 -55.14 5.25 4.39
CA ASP A 103 -55.04 6.70 4.53
C ASP A 103 -54.51 7.37 3.23
N GLY A 104 -54.05 6.60 2.21
CA GLY A 104 -53.57 7.12 0.92
C GLY A 104 -52.32 7.97 1.04
N VAL A 105 -51.43 7.69 2.01
CA VAL A 105 -50.29 8.54 2.36
C VAL A 105 -49.20 8.40 1.30
N ASP A 106 -48.74 9.54 0.74
CA ASP A 106 -47.50 9.61 -0.05
C ASP A 106 -46.35 10.13 0.85
N PHE A 107 -45.12 9.89 0.44
CA PHE A 107 -43.93 10.30 1.19
C PHE A 107 -43.93 11.80 1.53
N ALA A 108 -44.42 12.62 0.59
CA ALA A 108 -44.51 14.07 0.77
C ALA A 108 -45.61 14.52 1.78
N THR A 109 -46.67 13.68 1.97
CA THR A 109 -47.80 13.98 2.84
C THR A 109 -47.82 13.16 4.13
N LEU A 110 -46.77 12.35 4.36
CA LEU A 110 -46.64 11.48 5.50
C LEU A 110 -46.47 12.26 6.81
N ASP A 111 -47.49 12.21 7.67
CA ASP A 111 -47.38 12.68 9.05
C ASP A 111 -46.71 11.60 9.92
N ALA A 112 -45.36 11.57 9.88
CA ALA A 112 -44.56 10.60 10.58
C ALA A 112 -44.80 10.60 12.11
N PRO A 113 -44.95 11.73 12.82
CA PRO A 113 -45.28 11.76 14.25
C PRO A 113 -46.57 11.00 14.61
N ARG A 114 -47.61 11.13 13.79
CA ARG A 114 -48.89 10.46 13.99
C ARG A 114 -48.76 8.94 13.98
N TYR A 115 -48.00 8.40 13.03
CA TYR A 115 -47.82 6.95 12.92
C TYR A 115 -46.78 6.43 13.90
N LEU A 116 -45.72 7.20 14.22
CA LEU A 116 -44.74 6.84 15.25
C LEU A 116 -45.39 6.77 16.63
N ASN A 117 -46.28 7.70 16.98
CA ASN A 117 -47.06 7.63 18.26
C ASN A 117 -47.97 6.42 18.33
N ARG A 118 -48.48 5.92 17.21
CA ARG A 118 -49.25 4.67 17.16
C ARG A 118 -48.36 3.44 17.23
N LEU A 119 -47.13 3.49 16.74
CA LEU A 119 -46.15 2.43 16.84
C LEU A 119 -45.54 2.33 18.24
N ASN A 120 -45.44 3.45 18.99
CA ASN A 120 -44.95 3.46 20.36
C ASN A 120 -45.95 2.74 21.28
N ARG A 121 -45.62 1.50 21.63
CA ARG A 121 -46.37 0.74 22.63
C ARG A 121 -46.03 1.20 24.06
N PRO A 122 -46.90 0.96 25.05
CA PRO A 122 -46.54 1.15 26.45
C PRO A 122 -45.25 0.40 26.82
N ALA A 123 -44.48 0.95 27.77
CA ALA A 123 -43.15 0.45 28.15
C ALA A 123 -43.08 -1.04 28.53
N ASP A 124 -44.22 -1.64 28.90
CA ASP A 124 -44.33 -3.05 29.30
C ASP A 124 -44.43 -4.04 28.12
N GLN A 125 -44.53 -3.56 26.88
CA GLN A 125 -44.57 -4.43 25.70
C GLN A 125 -43.36 -4.13 24.81
N PRO A 126 -42.50 -5.13 24.50
CA PRO A 126 -41.39 -4.91 23.57
C PRO A 126 -41.93 -4.43 22.22
N GLY A 127 -41.47 -3.27 21.79
CA GLY A 127 -41.86 -2.70 20.50
C GLY A 127 -41.36 -3.59 19.36
N PHE A 128 -42.11 -3.65 18.25
CA PHE A 128 -41.65 -4.29 17.01
C PHE A 128 -40.38 -3.69 16.48
N PHE A 129 -40.22 -2.40 16.71
CA PHE A 129 -39.09 -1.63 16.21
C PHE A 129 -38.51 -0.76 17.34
N ASP A 130 -37.38 -1.17 17.87
CA ASP A 130 -36.61 -0.30 18.75
C ASP A 130 -35.70 0.54 17.86
N LEU A 131 -36.02 1.84 17.75
CA LEU A 131 -35.15 2.82 17.05
C LEU A 131 -33.71 2.83 17.59
N ARG A 132 -33.51 2.40 18.84
CA ARG A 132 -32.18 2.25 19.44
C ARG A 132 -31.49 0.97 18.98
N ALA A 133 -32.24 0.00 18.52
CA ALA A 133 -31.77 -1.27 17.97
C ALA A 133 -31.82 -1.29 16.44
N ASP A 134 -32.18 -0.17 15.78
CA ASP A 134 -32.14 -0.05 14.32
C ASP A 134 -30.69 -0.20 13.83
N ALA A 135 -30.37 -1.40 13.44
CA ALA A 135 -29.05 -1.68 12.89
C ALA A 135 -28.93 -1.06 11.50
N ALA A 136 -27.92 -0.24 11.30
CA ALA A 136 -27.61 0.29 9.99
C ALA A 136 -27.47 -0.87 8.99
N PRO A 137 -28.17 -0.81 7.82
CA PRO A 137 -28.16 -1.92 6.86
C PRO A 137 -26.73 -2.24 6.41
N THR A 138 -26.38 -3.51 6.44
CA THR A 138 -25.08 -3.99 5.95
C THR A 138 -25.01 -3.81 4.43
N VAL A 139 -23.91 -3.26 3.95
CA VAL A 139 -23.70 -2.98 2.54
C VAL A 139 -22.79 -4.01 1.92
N SER A 140 -23.32 -4.80 0.99
CA SER A 140 -22.53 -5.75 0.21
C SER A 140 -21.97 -5.08 -1.04
N HIS A 141 -20.73 -4.60 -0.96
CA HIS A 141 -20.00 -4.07 -2.12
C HIS A 141 -18.52 -4.47 -2.04
N PRO A 142 -18.16 -5.75 -2.29
CA PRO A 142 -16.82 -6.27 -2.08
C PRO A 142 -15.75 -5.52 -2.87
N TRP A 143 -16.01 -5.15 -4.13
CA TRP A 143 -15.07 -4.41 -4.96
C TRP A 143 -14.78 -3.00 -4.43
N ARG A 144 -15.80 -2.28 -3.94
CA ARG A 144 -15.60 -0.95 -3.36
C ARG A 144 -14.77 -1.02 -2.08
N ARG A 145 -15.01 -2.02 -1.24
CA ARG A 145 -14.22 -2.28 -0.01
C ARG A 145 -12.77 -2.60 -0.36
N PHE A 146 -12.56 -3.47 -1.36
CA PHE A 146 -11.21 -3.86 -1.82
C PHE A 146 -10.42 -2.67 -2.37
N PHE A 147 -10.99 -1.90 -3.29
CA PHE A 147 -10.30 -0.76 -3.89
C PHE A 147 -10.08 0.39 -2.89
N ALA A 148 -11.02 0.63 -1.97
CA ALA A 148 -10.82 1.58 -0.88
C ALA A 148 -9.61 1.20 -0.03
N ARG A 149 -9.50 -0.06 0.38
CA ARG A 149 -8.35 -0.57 1.15
C ARG A 149 -7.04 -0.47 0.37
N SER A 150 -7.07 -0.80 -0.91
CA SER A 150 -5.89 -0.69 -1.79
C SER A 150 -5.38 0.76 -1.88
N LEU A 151 -6.28 1.74 -1.91
CA LEU A 151 -5.92 3.16 -1.95
C LEU A 151 -5.31 3.61 -0.61
N ASP A 152 -5.91 3.22 0.51
CA ASP A 152 -5.41 3.55 1.85
C ASP A 152 -3.99 2.98 2.07
N LEU A 153 -3.75 1.73 1.67
CA LEU A 153 -2.41 1.13 1.71
C LEU A 153 -1.41 1.86 0.81
N SER A 154 -1.83 2.29 -0.39
CA SER A 154 -0.95 3.05 -1.28
C SER A 154 -0.59 4.42 -0.70
N LEU A 155 -1.52 5.06 0.00
CA LEU A 155 -1.27 6.33 0.69
C LEU A 155 -0.25 6.15 1.83
N CYS A 156 -0.39 5.07 2.63
CA CYS A 156 0.58 4.74 3.68
C CYS A 156 1.96 4.39 3.10
N SER A 157 2.00 3.67 1.97
CA SER A 157 3.26 3.36 1.27
C SER A 157 3.93 4.63 0.73
N LEU A 158 3.15 5.59 0.19
CA LEU A 158 3.68 6.86 -0.26
C LEU A 158 4.25 7.70 0.90
N LEU A 159 3.55 7.73 2.03
CA LEU A 159 4.03 8.40 3.24
C LEU A 159 5.35 7.79 3.72
N TRP A 160 5.43 6.47 3.77
CA TRP A 160 6.67 5.78 4.13
C TRP A 160 7.81 6.06 3.14
N MET A 161 7.51 6.01 1.84
CA MET A 161 8.48 6.35 0.80
C MET A 161 9.00 7.78 0.98
N ALA A 162 8.14 8.75 1.24
CA ALA A 162 8.56 10.13 1.50
C ALA A 162 9.49 10.23 2.72
N VAL A 163 9.20 9.50 3.80
CA VAL A 163 10.08 9.43 4.98
C VAL A 163 11.45 8.82 4.61
N CYS A 164 11.47 7.71 3.88
CA CYS A 164 12.72 7.10 3.43
C CYS A 164 13.57 8.06 2.57
N LEU A 165 12.94 8.68 1.58
CA LEU A 165 13.63 9.52 0.61
C LEU A 165 14.12 10.85 1.19
N PHE A 166 13.31 11.53 2.00
CA PHE A 166 13.62 12.90 2.46
C PHE A 166 14.18 12.98 3.88
N LEU A 167 13.75 12.08 4.78
CA LEU A 167 14.26 12.11 6.16
C LEU A 167 15.53 11.26 6.30
N PHE A 168 15.53 10.06 5.73
CA PHE A 168 16.67 9.14 5.82
C PHE A 168 17.60 9.22 4.60
N ARG A 169 17.23 9.91 3.54
CA ARG A 169 17.97 9.91 2.26
C ARG A 169 18.32 8.49 1.80
N TRP A 170 17.45 7.55 2.09
CA TRP A 170 17.61 6.15 1.75
C TRP A 170 16.79 5.81 0.51
N HIS A 171 17.47 5.32 -0.51
CA HIS A 171 16.89 4.81 -1.74
C HIS A 171 16.97 3.30 -1.70
N PRO A 172 15.92 2.61 -1.20
CA PRO A 172 15.96 1.17 -1.01
C PRO A 172 16.04 0.44 -2.35
N ASP A 173 16.91 -0.56 -2.42
CA ASP A 173 16.99 -1.45 -3.57
C ASP A 173 15.65 -2.07 -3.87
N ASN A 174 15.38 -2.31 -5.16
CA ASN A 174 14.10 -2.84 -5.60
C ASN A 174 14.04 -4.38 -5.49
N THR A 175 14.66 -4.96 -4.46
CA THR A 175 14.61 -6.40 -4.19
C THR A 175 13.24 -6.79 -3.66
N TRP A 176 12.85 -8.06 -3.88
CA TRP A 176 11.56 -8.56 -3.41
C TRP A 176 11.41 -8.49 -1.88
N LEU A 177 12.51 -8.70 -1.14
CA LEU A 177 12.53 -8.65 0.32
C LEU A 177 12.27 -7.24 0.84
N ILE A 178 12.94 -6.23 0.27
CA ILE A 178 12.75 -4.82 0.65
C ILE A 178 11.34 -4.35 0.32
N ARG A 179 10.80 -4.76 -0.84
CA ARG A 179 9.37 -4.49 -1.17
C ARG A 179 8.42 -5.09 -0.16
N LEU A 180 8.70 -6.31 0.30
CA LEU A 180 7.91 -6.98 1.32
C LEU A 180 7.97 -6.22 2.65
N LEU A 181 9.18 -5.87 3.13
CA LEU A 181 9.39 -5.09 4.35
C LEU A 181 8.67 -3.73 4.29
N ASN A 182 8.83 -2.99 3.21
CA ASN A 182 8.12 -1.71 2.99
C ASN A 182 6.59 -1.88 3.02
N SER A 183 6.07 -2.99 2.50
CA SER A 183 4.65 -3.33 2.60
C SER A 183 4.20 -3.52 4.06
N TYR A 184 5.01 -4.19 4.89
CA TYR A 184 4.68 -4.35 6.32
C TYR A 184 4.73 -3.03 7.09
N VAL A 185 5.67 -2.13 6.76
CA VAL A 185 5.68 -0.79 7.35
C VAL A 185 4.40 -0.03 6.98
N ALA A 186 3.96 -0.08 5.72
CA ALA A 186 2.71 0.52 5.29
C ALA A 186 1.49 -0.05 6.04
N TYR A 187 1.46 -1.37 6.29
CA TYR A 187 0.44 -1.98 7.15
C TYR A 187 0.52 -1.47 8.60
N GLY A 188 1.74 -1.34 9.17
CA GLY A 188 1.94 -0.78 10.51
C GLY A 188 1.40 0.63 10.63
N ILE A 189 1.69 1.50 9.65
CA ILE A 189 1.14 2.86 9.59
C ILE A 189 -0.39 2.82 9.53
N LEU A 190 -0.97 1.95 8.70
CA LEU A 190 -2.42 1.83 8.54
C LEU A 190 -3.09 1.29 9.80
N LEU A 191 -2.47 0.35 10.53
CA LEU A 191 -2.99 -0.19 11.80
C LEU A 191 -3.13 0.89 12.88
N VAL A 192 -2.30 1.92 12.83
CA VAL A 192 -2.40 3.07 13.74
C VAL A 192 -3.35 4.13 13.20
N LEU A 193 -3.26 4.45 11.92
CA LEU A 193 -3.99 5.57 11.31
C LEU A 193 -5.48 5.25 11.11
N GLU A 194 -5.83 4.02 10.71
CA GLU A 194 -7.22 3.64 10.44
C GLU A 194 -8.11 3.76 11.68
N PRO A 195 -7.76 3.25 12.88
CA PRO A 195 -8.57 3.45 14.08
C PRO A 195 -8.81 4.92 14.41
N VAL A 196 -7.78 5.77 14.30
CA VAL A 196 -7.91 7.22 14.51
C VAL A 196 -8.94 7.82 13.55
N LEU A 197 -8.84 7.50 12.27
CA LEU A 197 -9.76 8.02 11.24
C LEU A 197 -11.19 7.47 11.42
N LEU A 198 -11.34 6.22 11.84
CA LEU A 198 -12.67 5.64 12.09
C LEU A 198 -13.34 6.26 13.31
N CYS A 199 -12.60 6.57 14.38
CA CYS A 199 -13.15 7.25 15.55
C CYS A 199 -13.50 8.70 15.28
N THR A 200 -12.67 9.42 14.51
CA THR A 200 -12.84 10.86 14.26
C THR A 200 -13.83 11.12 13.14
N TRP A 201 -13.62 10.55 11.96
CA TRP A 201 -14.42 10.79 10.75
C TRP A 201 -15.41 9.67 10.45
N GLY A 202 -15.10 8.43 10.87
CA GLY A 202 -15.87 7.24 10.56
C GLY A 202 -15.57 6.66 9.18
N TYR A 203 -14.55 7.15 8.49
CA TYR A 203 -14.07 6.65 7.20
C TYR A 203 -12.59 6.96 7.02
N THR A 204 -11.93 6.20 6.15
CA THR A 204 -10.59 6.50 5.63
C THR A 204 -10.69 7.22 4.28
N PRO A 205 -9.62 7.85 3.78
CA PRO A 205 -9.62 8.50 2.47
C PRO A 205 -10.13 7.59 1.34
N GLY A 206 -9.66 6.34 1.29
CA GLY A 206 -10.14 5.37 0.30
C GLY A 206 -11.63 5.05 0.44
N LYS A 207 -12.12 4.87 1.68
CA LYS A 207 -13.54 4.66 1.93
C LYS A 207 -14.38 5.88 1.55
N TRP A 208 -13.89 7.09 1.84
CA TRP A 208 -14.58 8.33 1.48
C TRP A 208 -14.80 8.46 -0.04
N ILE A 209 -13.78 8.16 -0.86
CA ILE A 209 -13.89 8.19 -2.32
C ILE A 209 -15.02 7.30 -2.80
N PHE A 210 -15.16 6.10 -2.24
CA PHE A 210 -16.23 5.17 -2.59
C PHE A 210 -17.56 5.42 -1.86
N GLY A 211 -17.64 6.45 -1.01
CA GLY A 211 -18.82 6.78 -0.22
C GLY A 211 -19.11 5.80 0.89
N LEU A 212 -18.13 5.02 1.31
CA LEU A 212 -18.24 4.07 2.41
C LEU A 212 -17.93 4.76 3.73
N ALA A 213 -18.75 4.52 4.75
CA ALA A 213 -18.46 4.88 6.13
C ALA A 213 -18.62 3.63 7.00
N VAL A 214 -17.85 3.57 8.08
CA VAL A 214 -17.95 2.51 9.08
C VAL A 214 -18.62 3.09 10.32
N ARG A 215 -19.65 2.40 10.79
CA ARG A 215 -20.45 2.81 11.94
C ARG A 215 -20.67 1.61 12.87
N SER A 216 -21.09 1.88 14.11
CA SER A 216 -21.67 0.85 14.96
C SER A 216 -23.01 0.39 14.36
N PRO A 217 -23.58 -0.75 14.78
CA PRO A 217 -24.92 -1.16 14.36
C PRO A 217 -25.99 -0.09 14.61
N LEU A 218 -25.79 0.76 15.60
CA LEU A 218 -26.67 1.88 15.95
C LEU A 218 -26.39 3.18 15.16
N GLY A 219 -25.57 3.12 14.10
CA GLY A 219 -25.24 4.28 13.26
C GLY A 219 -24.23 5.28 13.85
N GLN A 220 -23.73 5.05 15.06
CA GLN A 220 -22.78 5.93 15.75
C GLN A 220 -21.35 5.69 15.23
N LYS A 221 -20.43 6.64 15.51
CA LYS A 221 -19.00 6.44 15.29
C LYS A 221 -18.46 5.35 16.21
N LEU A 222 -17.42 4.66 15.75
CA LEU A 222 -16.80 3.61 16.57
C LEU A 222 -16.06 4.21 17.77
N THR A 223 -16.07 3.48 18.88
CA THR A 223 -15.16 3.73 20.00
C THR A 223 -13.74 3.24 19.62
N TRP A 224 -12.72 3.75 20.31
CA TRP A 224 -11.32 3.39 20.04
C TRP A 224 -11.09 1.87 20.06
N GLY A 225 -11.54 1.17 21.09
CA GLY A 225 -11.40 -0.29 21.21
C GLY A 225 -11.99 -1.02 20.00
N LYS A 226 -13.26 -0.74 19.67
CA LYS A 226 -13.95 -1.37 18.51
C LYS A 226 -13.26 -1.03 17.17
N ALA A 227 -12.72 0.17 17.03
CA ALA A 227 -11.99 0.56 15.83
C ALA A 227 -10.66 -0.21 15.69
N VAL A 228 -9.93 -0.39 16.79
CA VAL A 228 -8.68 -1.19 16.83
C VAL A 228 -8.97 -2.65 16.54
N ASP A 229 -9.94 -3.26 17.24
CA ASP A 229 -10.32 -4.67 17.06
C ASP A 229 -10.72 -4.96 15.62
N ARG A 230 -11.54 -4.07 15.04
CA ARG A 230 -11.94 -4.17 13.64
C ARG A 230 -10.74 -4.06 12.69
N THR A 231 -9.88 -3.06 12.88
CA THR A 231 -8.71 -2.85 12.00
C THR A 231 -7.75 -4.04 12.08
N TRP A 232 -7.53 -4.57 13.29
CA TRP A 232 -6.75 -5.78 13.50
C TRP A 232 -7.42 -7.00 12.85
N GLY A 233 -8.72 -7.18 13.00
CA GLY A 233 -9.48 -8.25 12.36
C GLY A 233 -9.35 -8.22 10.82
N VAL A 234 -9.44 -7.05 10.22
CA VAL A 234 -9.24 -6.86 8.77
C VAL A 234 -7.80 -7.24 8.37
N PHE A 235 -6.79 -6.82 9.13
CA PHE A 235 -5.39 -7.17 8.85
C PHE A 235 -5.14 -8.68 8.99
N ALA A 236 -5.58 -9.28 10.09
CA ALA A 236 -5.32 -10.68 10.39
C ALA A 236 -6.15 -11.62 9.50
N ARG A 237 -7.46 -11.42 9.48
CA ARG A 237 -8.42 -12.35 8.83
C ARG A 237 -8.73 -11.94 7.38
N GLY A 238 -8.75 -10.64 7.06
CA GLY A 238 -9.01 -10.14 5.71
C GLY A 238 -7.78 -10.14 4.81
N GLU A 239 -6.65 -9.60 5.29
CA GLU A 239 -5.40 -9.50 4.55
C GLU A 239 -4.44 -10.66 4.82
N GLY A 240 -4.81 -11.62 5.70
CA GLY A 240 -3.98 -12.79 6.01
C GLY A 240 -2.58 -12.42 6.50
N TYR A 241 -2.49 -11.44 7.41
CA TYR A 241 -1.23 -10.88 7.92
C TYR A 241 -0.28 -10.34 6.84
N GLY A 242 -0.77 -10.06 5.63
CA GLY A 242 0.05 -9.62 4.51
C GLY A 242 0.91 -10.73 3.87
N ILE A 243 0.82 -11.99 4.33
CA ILE A 243 1.64 -13.10 3.84
C ILE A 243 1.28 -13.40 2.37
N PRO A 244 2.24 -13.39 1.43
CA PRO A 244 2.01 -13.72 0.03
C PRO A 244 1.29 -15.08 -0.13
N PHE A 245 0.46 -15.26 -1.15
CA PHE A 245 -0.41 -16.40 -1.41
C PHE A 245 -1.55 -16.59 -0.39
N TYR A 246 -1.27 -16.64 0.93
CA TYR A 246 -2.30 -16.69 1.97
C TYR A 246 -3.23 -15.46 1.91
N ARG A 247 -2.67 -14.29 1.68
CA ARG A 247 -3.41 -13.04 1.44
C ARG A 247 -4.38 -13.14 0.26
N LEU A 248 -3.97 -13.76 -0.86
CA LEU A 248 -4.84 -13.93 -2.03
C LEU A 248 -6.01 -14.86 -1.71
N TRP A 249 -5.73 -15.97 -1.04
CA TRP A 249 -6.76 -16.92 -0.61
C TRP A 249 -7.74 -16.27 0.37
N ARG A 250 -7.25 -15.51 1.35
CA ARG A 250 -8.09 -14.78 2.30
C ARG A 250 -8.99 -13.75 1.61
N LYS A 251 -8.44 -12.95 0.70
CA LYS A 251 -9.22 -11.97 -0.08
C LYS A 251 -10.31 -12.61 -0.93
N TYR A 252 -10.01 -13.76 -1.55
CA TYR A 252 -11.02 -14.51 -2.29
C TYR A 252 -12.13 -15.02 -1.37
N LYS A 253 -11.79 -15.57 -0.20
CA LYS A 253 -12.77 -16.02 0.77
C LYS A 253 -13.66 -14.86 1.25
N CYS A 254 -13.10 -13.72 1.62
CA CYS A 254 -13.85 -12.52 2.01
C CYS A 254 -14.73 -11.99 0.86
N TYR A 255 -14.25 -12.08 -0.38
CA TYR A 255 -15.08 -11.72 -1.54
C TYR A 255 -16.32 -12.60 -1.64
N CYS A 256 -16.18 -13.92 -1.51
CA CYS A 256 -17.31 -14.85 -1.53
C CYS A 256 -18.29 -14.56 -0.40
N GLN A 257 -17.82 -14.47 0.85
CA GLN A 257 -18.66 -14.15 2.02
C GLN A 257 -19.43 -12.84 1.83
N CYS A 258 -18.73 -11.77 1.43
CA CYS A 258 -19.36 -10.48 1.18
C CYS A 258 -20.37 -10.53 0.02
N LYS A 259 -20.12 -11.33 -1.03
CA LYS A 259 -21.04 -11.52 -2.16
C LYS A 259 -22.32 -12.25 -1.70
N ASP A 260 -22.17 -13.25 -0.84
CA ASP A 260 -23.26 -14.04 -0.31
C ASP A 260 -24.05 -13.31 0.80
N GLY A 261 -23.62 -12.08 1.15
CA GLY A 261 -24.27 -11.24 2.18
C GLY A 261 -23.94 -11.66 3.61
N GLU A 262 -22.98 -12.56 3.78
CA GLU A 262 -22.55 -12.99 5.12
C GLU A 262 -21.69 -11.91 5.77
N PRO A 263 -21.89 -11.60 7.07
CA PRO A 263 -21.04 -10.67 7.80
C PRO A 263 -19.65 -11.28 7.99
N GLU A 264 -18.63 -10.44 7.83
CA GLU A 264 -17.26 -10.83 8.14
C GLU A 264 -17.04 -10.87 9.66
N ALA A 265 -16.14 -11.74 10.12
CA ALA A 265 -15.88 -11.96 11.55
C ALA A 265 -15.44 -10.69 12.33
N TRP A 266 -15.07 -9.61 11.68
CA TRP A 266 -14.77 -8.31 12.29
C TRP A 266 -15.91 -7.30 12.14
N GLU A 267 -17.08 -7.73 11.65
CA GLU A 267 -18.28 -6.90 11.43
C GLU A 267 -19.39 -7.19 12.42
N GLU A 268 -19.19 -8.08 13.40
CA GLU A 268 -20.20 -8.40 14.43
C GLU A 268 -20.71 -7.14 15.16
N ASP A 269 -19.80 -6.23 15.49
CA ASP A 269 -20.09 -4.96 16.16
C ASP A 269 -20.01 -3.72 15.25
N THR A 270 -19.88 -3.91 13.94
CA THR A 270 -19.70 -2.78 13.00
C THR A 270 -20.42 -3.03 11.70
N SER A 271 -20.95 -2.00 11.10
CA SER A 271 -21.53 -2.06 9.77
C SER A 271 -20.93 -1.05 8.81
N TYR A 272 -20.95 -1.37 7.53
CA TYR A 272 -20.69 -0.40 6.47
C TYR A 272 -21.99 0.30 6.10
N THR A 273 -21.93 1.63 6.02
CA THR A 273 -22.97 2.42 5.38
C THR A 273 -22.45 2.96 4.05
N ILE A 274 -23.32 3.12 3.08
CA ILE A 274 -22.97 3.70 1.78
C ILE A 274 -23.78 4.98 1.56
N ARG A 275 -23.08 6.05 1.16
CA ARG A 275 -23.71 7.34 0.89
C ARG A 275 -24.45 7.34 -0.45
N ASP A 276 -23.83 6.78 -1.48
CA ASP A 276 -24.42 6.59 -2.80
C ASP A 276 -23.66 5.52 -3.61
N THR A 277 -24.32 4.97 -4.62
CA THR A 277 -23.77 3.93 -5.50
C THR A 277 -23.34 4.45 -6.86
N ARG A 278 -23.23 5.77 -7.04
CA ARG A 278 -22.95 6.40 -8.34
C ARG A 278 -21.64 5.92 -8.96
N ALA A 279 -21.67 5.61 -10.27
CA ALA A 279 -20.51 5.15 -11.02
C ALA A 279 -19.36 6.17 -11.07
N ARG A 280 -19.67 7.47 -10.98
CA ARG A 280 -18.65 8.55 -10.94
C ARG A 280 -17.59 8.38 -9.83
N ARG A 281 -17.91 7.66 -8.75
CA ARG A 281 -16.96 7.36 -7.68
C ARG A 281 -15.83 6.42 -8.13
N CYS A 282 -16.08 5.57 -9.10
CA CYS A 282 -15.04 4.74 -9.72
C CYS A 282 -14.02 5.62 -10.47
N TRP A 283 -14.48 6.65 -11.17
CA TRP A 283 -13.58 7.63 -11.81
C TRP A 283 -12.79 8.43 -10.78
N GLY A 284 -13.40 8.77 -9.64
CA GLY A 284 -12.68 9.38 -8.51
C GLY A 284 -11.54 8.50 -8.00
N PHE A 285 -11.74 7.19 -7.92
CA PHE A 285 -10.67 6.25 -7.58
C PHE A 285 -9.55 6.23 -8.62
N VAL A 286 -9.89 6.16 -9.93
CA VAL A 286 -8.91 6.16 -11.01
C VAL A 286 -8.07 7.44 -10.97
N ALA A 287 -8.72 8.60 -10.80
CA ALA A 287 -8.02 9.89 -10.68
C ALA A 287 -7.11 9.93 -9.44
N ALA A 288 -7.59 9.49 -8.27
CA ALA A 288 -6.78 9.42 -7.05
C ALA A 288 -5.58 8.47 -7.21
N ARG A 289 -5.78 7.33 -7.88
CA ARG A 289 -4.70 6.38 -8.14
C ARG A 289 -3.64 6.95 -9.08
N ALA A 290 -4.06 7.60 -10.15
CA ALA A 290 -3.16 8.29 -11.08
C ALA A 290 -2.38 9.42 -10.37
N ALA A 291 -3.05 10.21 -9.53
CA ALA A 291 -2.42 11.26 -8.73
C ALA A 291 -1.36 10.69 -7.75
N LEU A 292 -1.66 9.57 -7.06
CA LEU A 292 -0.70 8.91 -6.17
C LEU A 292 0.52 8.38 -6.94
N ILE A 293 0.33 7.80 -8.13
CA ILE A 293 1.43 7.35 -8.98
C ILE A 293 2.27 8.56 -9.43
N GLY A 294 1.62 9.61 -9.95
CA GLY A 294 2.32 10.84 -10.35
C GLY A 294 3.10 11.48 -9.20
N LEU A 295 2.50 11.54 -8.01
CA LEU A 295 3.16 12.07 -6.83
C LEU A 295 4.34 11.18 -6.41
N SER A 296 4.23 9.85 -6.48
CA SER A 296 5.35 8.95 -6.15
C SER A 296 6.52 9.13 -7.10
N VAL A 297 6.26 9.28 -8.39
CA VAL A 297 7.30 9.58 -9.40
C VAL A 297 7.92 10.94 -9.14
N PHE A 298 7.10 11.96 -8.90
CA PHE A 298 7.59 13.31 -8.57
C PHE A 298 8.51 13.30 -7.34
N LEU A 299 8.09 12.67 -6.25
CA LEU A 299 8.90 12.57 -5.04
C LEU A 299 10.21 11.81 -5.27
N ALA A 300 10.17 10.72 -6.04
CA ALA A 300 11.36 9.96 -6.41
C ALA A 300 12.34 10.83 -7.21
N LEU A 301 11.88 11.55 -8.23
CA LEU A 301 12.72 12.44 -9.02
C LEU A 301 13.27 13.61 -8.18
N GLN A 302 12.43 14.16 -7.29
CA GLN A 302 12.84 15.25 -6.42
C GLN A 302 13.92 14.82 -5.40
N SER A 303 13.83 13.58 -4.89
CA SER A 303 14.79 13.04 -3.93
C SER A 303 16.17 12.75 -4.52
N MET A 304 16.27 12.64 -5.85
CA MET A 304 17.53 12.46 -6.58
C MET A 304 18.28 13.79 -6.85
N LEU A 305 17.71 14.92 -6.43
CA LEU A 305 18.42 16.19 -6.47
C LEU A 305 19.39 16.32 -5.29
N PRO A 306 20.47 17.14 -5.42
CA PRO A 306 21.41 17.40 -4.34
C PRO A 306 20.76 17.95 -3.07
N ILE A 307 21.39 17.74 -1.92
CA ILE A 307 20.90 18.19 -0.61
C ILE A 307 20.97 19.71 -0.51
N HIS A 308 22.13 20.28 -0.86
CA HIS A 308 22.36 21.72 -0.86
C HIS A 308 22.02 22.31 -2.20
N ARG A 309 21.27 23.41 -2.22
CA ARG A 309 20.75 24.01 -3.45
C ARG A 309 20.87 25.54 -3.42
N GLY A 310 21.10 26.12 -4.59
CA GLY A 310 21.37 27.54 -4.79
C GLY A 310 22.86 27.83 -4.73
N PRO A 311 23.29 29.01 -4.28
CA PRO A 311 24.71 29.30 -4.08
C PRO A 311 25.35 28.28 -3.13
N LEU A 312 26.41 27.61 -3.56
CA LEU A 312 27.05 26.52 -2.81
C LEU A 312 28.43 26.98 -2.31
N THR A 313 28.73 26.69 -1.04
CA THR A 313 30.13 26.73 -0.59
C THR A 313 30.89 25.49 -1.09
N PRO A 314 32.25 25.49 -1.11
CA PRO A 314 33.03 24.30 -1.43
C PRO A 314 32.68 23.07 -0.63
N GLU A 315 32.41 23.21 0.68
CA GLU A 315 32.00 22.13 1.57
C GLU A 315 30.61 21.58 1.19
N GLN A 316 29.69 22.45 0.79
CA GLN A 316 28.34 22.06 0.35
C GLN A 316 28.39 21.35 -1.02
N TYR A 317 29.26 21.79 -1.92
CA TYR A 317 29.49 21.10 -3.18
C TYR A 317 30.04 19.69 -2.93
N ALA A 318 31.08 19.55 -2.12
CA ALA A 318 31.67 18.25 -1.77
C ALA A 318 30.62 17.33 -1.09
N ALA A 319 29.79 17.90 -0.19
CA ALA A 319 28.70 17.16 0.44
C ALA A 319 27.67 16.67 -0.60
N ASN A 320 27.33 17.48 -1.62
CA ASN A 320 26.46 17.08 -2.72
C ASN A 320 27.07 15.93 -3.54
N VAL A 321 28.34 16.01 -3.91
CA VAL A 321 29.04 14.94 -4.64
C VAL A 321 28.99 13.63 -3.84
N ASN A 322 29.34 13.69 -2.55
CA ASN A 322 29.36 12.53 -1.66
C ASN A 322 27.95 11.91 -1.46
N ASP A 323 26.92 12.74 -1.37
CA ASP A 323 25.53 12.25 -1.30
C ASP A 323 25.09 11.59 -2.60
N MET A 324 25.45 12.16 -3.76
CA MET A 324 25.16 11.57 -5.07
C MET A 324 25.89 10.24 -5.28
N CYS A 325 27.15 10.11 -4.88
CA CYS A 325 27.87 8.84 -4.88
C CYS A 325 27.10 7.75 -4.11
N ARG A 326 26.58 8.10 -2.92
CA ARG A 326 25.80 7.19 -2.09
C ARG A 326 24.45 6.81 -2.72
N ILE A 327 23.72 7.78 -3.30
CA ILE A 327 22.40 7.55 -3.92
C ILE A 327 22.50 6.69 -5.16
N LEU A 328 23.54 6.94 -5.99
CA LEU A 328 23.75 6.23 -7.24
C LEU A 328 24.52 4.90 -7.07
N ASP A 329 24.80 4.52 -5.81
CA ASP A 329 25.61 3.33 -5.47
C ASP A 329 26.92 3.28 -6.25
N ILE A 330 27.48 4.47 -6.49
CA ILE A 330 28.82 4.59 -7.07
C ILE A 330 29.78 4.23 -5.95
N GLN A 331 30.32 3.03 -6.01
CA GLN A 331 31.30 2.52 -5.06
C GLN A 331 32.67 3.16 -5.30
N SER A 332 32.71 4.49 -5.40
CA SER A 332 33.97 5.21 -5.24
C SER A 332 34.21 5.30 -3.74
N TYR A 333 35.19 4.60 -3.28
CA TYR A 333 35.58 4.45 -1.87
C TYR A 333 36.22 5.70 -1.30
N GLU A 334 36.33 6.73 -2.08
CA GLU A 334 36.92 8.03 -1.80
C GLU A 334 35.78 9.02 -1.51
N ARG A 335 36.00 9.87 -0.52
CA ARG A 335 35.12 11.02 -0.27
C ARG A 335 35.79 12.26 -0.79
N MET A 336 35.00 13.12 -1.43
CA MET A 336 35.51 14.44 -1.86
C MET A 336 35.60 15.37 -0.64
N ASP A 337 36.72 16.08 -0.51
CA ASP A 337 36.94 17.16 0.43
C ASP A 337 36.44 18.51 -0.11
N ALA A 338 36.58 19.57 0.71
CA ALA A 338 36.16 20.92 0.33
C ALA A 338 37.05 21.52 -0.77
N GLU A 339 38.25 21.04 -0.94
CA GLU A 339 39.20 21.45 -1.98
C GLU A 339 38.93 20.76 -3.33
N GLY A 340 37.95 19.81 -3.38
CA GLY A 340 37.59 19.07 -4.59
C GLY A 340 38.48 17.85 -4.85
N ASN A 341 39.31 17.44 -3.88
CA ASN A 341 40.15 16.27 -4.01
C ASN A 341 39.44 15.03 -3.47
N TRP A 342 39.78 13.86 -4.01
CA TRP A 342 39.34 12.59 -3.54
C TRP A 342 40.30 12.05 -2.47
N GLY A 343 39.80 11.86 -1.26
CA GLY A 343 40.58 11.32 -0.17
C GLY A 343 40.50 9.80 -0.06
N ASP A 344 41.47 9.18 0.61
CA ASP A 344 41.48 7.74 0.85
C ASP A 344 40.28 7.31 1.71
N ALA A 345 39.45 6.42 1.22
CA ALA A 345 38.44 5.79 2.03
C ALA A 345 39.05 4.72 2.94
N PRO A 346 38.62 4.64 4.22
CA PRO A 346 39.26 3.76 5.23
C PRO A 346 39.17 2.25 4.94
N ASN A 347 38.52 1.81 3.85
CA ASN A 347 38.33 0.38 3.52
C ASN A 347 38.41 0.08 2.01
N SER A 348 39.09 0.88 1.20
CA SER A 348 39.15 0.65 -0.24
C SER A 348 40.16 -0.45 -0.60
N HIS A 349 39.64 -1.58 -1.07
CA HIS A 349 40.40 -2.58 -1.83
C HIS A 349 40.08 -2.51 -3.34
N VAL A 350 39.85 -1.30 -3.88
CA VAL A 350 39.62 -1.16 -5.32
C VAL A 350 40.96 -1.19 -6.04
N ILE A 351 41.17 -2.26 -6.77
CA ILE A 351 42.25 -2.35 -7.75
C ILE A 351 41.82 -1.47 -8.93
N ASN A 352 42.46 -0.31 -9.07
CA ASN A 352 42.34 0.53 -10.25
C ASN A 352 43.00 -0.21 -11.43
N LEU A 353 42.22 -1.00 -12.17
CA LEU A 353 42.69 -1.85 -13.26
C LEU A 353 43.35 -1.05 -14.41
N PHE A 354 43.18 0.28 -14.42
CA PHE A 354 43.62 1.16 -15.53
C PHE A 354 44.59 2.26 -15.09
N GLY A 355 45.12 2.22 -13.88
CA GLY A 355 46.33 2.98 -13.49
C GLY A 355 46.21 4.52 -13.39
N GLY A 356 45.00 5.10 -13.44
CA GLY A 356 44.79 6.53 -13.28
C GLY A 356 44.22 6.90 -11.92
N SER A 357 44.68 7.99 -11.32
CA SER A 357 44.00 8.60 -10.16
C SER A 357 42.66 9.19 -10.56
N THR A 358 41.68 9.16 -9.67
CA THR A 358 40.40 9.85 -9.90
C THR A 358 40.67 11.34 -10.06
N PRO A 359 40.21 12.02 -11.13
CA PRO A 359 40.50 13.44 -11.33
C PRO A 359 39.84 14.28 -10.25
N SER A 360 40.60 15.24 -9.69
CA SER A 360 40.05 16.24 -8.75
C SER A 360 39.11 17.21 -9.48
N HIS A 361 38.20 17.80 -8.72
CA HIS A 361 37.32 18.86 -9.17
C HIS A 361 37.93 20.22 -8.76
N GLN A 362 38.45 20.96 -9.69
CA GLN A 362 38.98 22.31 -9.45
C GLN A 362 37.79 23.27 -9.32
N LEU A 363 37.70 23.96 -8.17
CA LEU A 363 36.56 24.83 -7.86
C LEU A 363 36.97 26.31 -8.06
N THR A 364 36.15 27.06 -8.78
CA THR A 364 36.24 28.52 -8.87
C THR A 364 35.21 29.10 -7.89
N VAL A 365 35.65 30.03 -7.05
CA VAL A 365 34.79 30.67 -6.04
C VAL A 365 34.75 32.19 -6.25
N ASP A 366 33.62 32.80 -5.91
CA ASP A 366 33.44 34.25 -5.91
C ASP A 366 33.98 34.92 -4.61
N GLU A 367 33.81 36.24 -4.52
CA GLU A 367 34.21 37.01 -3.33
C GLU A 367 33.45 36.64 -2.07
N ASP A 368 32.24 36.09 -2.20
CA ASP A 368 31.39 35.65 -1.09
C ASP A 368 31.69 34.20 -0.66
N GLY A 369 32.62 33.51 -1.33
CA GLY A 369 33.04 32.14 -1.09
C GLY A 369 32.10 31.08 -1.68
N HIS A 370 31.27 31.43 -2.67
CA HIS A 370 30.40 30.50 -3.34
C HIS A 370 31.06 29.97 -4.64
N VAL A 371 30.81 28.70 -4.92
CA VAL A 371 31.31 28.05 -6.13
C VAL A 371 30.56 28.59 -7.35
N THR A 372 31.32 29.20 -8.27
CA THR A 372 30.83 29.73 -9.53
C THR A 372 31.25 28.86 -10.73
N GLY A 373 32.24 28.00 -10.55
CA GLY A 373 32.67 27.08 -11.59
C GLY A 373 33.28 25.81 -11.02
N VAL A 374 33.19 24.74 -11.82
CA VAL A 374 33.83 23.44 -11.58
C VAL A 374 34.53 22.99 -12.82
N CYS A 375 35.82 22.67 -12.72
CA CYS A 375 36.63 22.14 -13.82
C CYS A 375 37.13 20.74 -13.47
N ILE A 376 37.01 19.82 -14.39
CA ILE A 376 37.61 18.47 -14.33
C ILE A 376 38.58 18.35 -15.51
N GLU A 377 39.82 18.14 -15.22
CA GLU A 377 40.89 18.00 -16.21
C GLU A 377 41.47 16.59 -16.10
N VAL A 378 41.62 15.95 -17.25
CA VAL A 378 42.23 14.61 -17.36
C VAL A 378 43.27 14.66 -18.47
N GLU A 379 44.52 14.47 -18.09
CA GLU A 379 45.62 14.34 -19.04
C GLU A 379 46.27 12.97 -18.94
N GLN A 380 46.47 12.33 -20.08
CA GLN A 380 47.13 11.02 -20.14
C GLN A 380 48.16 11.04 -21.31
N LEU A 381 49.43 10.87 -20.94
CA LEU A 381 50.54 10.71 -21.83
C LEU A 381 50.92 9.24 -21.93
N GLY A 382 50.80 8.66 -23.12
CA GLY A 382 51.03 7.24 -23.31
C GLY A 382 49.86 6.39 -22.83
N GLY A 383 49.89 5.09 -23.12
CA GLY A 383 48.88 4.11 -22.69
C GLY A 383 48.11 3.49 -23.85
N GLU A 384 47.73 2.24 -23.67
CA GLU A 384 47.01 1.46 -24.71
C GLU A 384 45.51 1.74 -24.74
N LEU A 385 44.95 2.26 -23.65
CA LEU A 385 43.53 2.39 -23.45
C LEU A 385 43.19 3.70 -22.69
N VAL A 386 42.17 4.40 -23.14
CA VAL A 386 41.50 5.47 -22.37
C VAL A 386 40.05 5.06 -22.08
N SER A 387 39.68 5.06 -20.82
CA SER A 387 38.29 4.83 -20.40
C SER A 387 37.45 6.07 -20.68
N GLY A 388 36.39 5.91 -21.44
CA GLY A 388 35.41 6.96 -21.67
C GLY A 388 34.45 7.16 -20.48
N SER A 389 34.87 6.87 -19.25
CA SER A 389 34.01 7.02 -18.07
C SER A 389 33.48 8.45 -17.93
N THR A 390 32.15 8.56 -17.89
CA THR A 390 31.46 9.85 -17.73
C THR A 390 31.06 10.11 -16.27
N THR A 391 31.41 9.19 -15.36
CA THR A 391 30.92 9.20 -13.96
C THR A 391 31.27 10.50 -13.25
N GLN A 392 32.52 10.96 -13.32
CA GLN A 392 32.96 12.19 -12.66
C GLN A 392 32.25 13.44 -13.21
N ARG A 393 32.09 13.52 -14.53
CA ARG A 393 31.38 14.60 -15.21
C ARG A 393 29.92 14.64 -14.86
N SER A 394 29.27 13.45 -14.80
CA SER A 394 27.88 13.31 -14.38
C SER A 394 27.68 13.67 -12.91
N LEU A 395 28.60 13.28 -12.03
CA LEU A 395 28.59 13.68 -10.61
C LEU A 395 28.72 15.18 -10.44
N ALA A 396 29.67 15.83 -11.15
CA ALA A 396 29.82 17.27 -11.10
C ALA A 396 28.56 18.00 -11.62
N ALA A 397 27.96 17.54 -12.73
CA ALA A 397 26.73 18.11 -13.26
C ALA A 397 25.57 17.95 -12.26
N LEU A 398 25.43 16.77 -11.61
CA LEU A 398 24.42 16.55 -10.55
C LEU A 398 24.69 17.40 -9.31
N ALA A 399 25.94 17.49 -8.85
CA ALA A 399 26.28 18.21 -7.63
C ALA A 399 26.20 19.73 -7.78
N PHE A 400 26.44 20.26 -8.97
CA PHE A 400 26.52 21.70 -9.25
C PHE A 400 25.34 22.22 -10.11
N ALA A 401 25.15 21.71 -11.33
CA ALA A 401 24.11 22.22 -12.22
C ALA A 401 22.69 21.86 -11.75
N ALA A 402 22.45 20.62 -11.31
CA ALA A 402 21.16 20.25 -10.75
C ALA A 402 20.86 20.91 -9.39
N ALA A 403 21.86 21.43 -8.71
CA ALA A 403 21.72 22.17 -7.47
C ALA A 403 21.16 23.57 -7.66
N GLN A 404 21.18 24.12 -8.85
CA GLN A 404 20.67 25.46 -9.11
C GLN A 404 19.16 25.53 -8.85
N ARG A 405 18.68 26.70 -8.40
CA ARG A 405 17.28 26.91 -8.05
C ARG A 405 16.32 26.85 -9.23
N SER A 406 16.82 27.06 -10.43
CA SER A 406 16.10 26.96 -11.70
C SER A 406 15.58 25.54 -11.99
N TYR A 407 16.16 24.52 -11.36
CA TYR A 407 15.73 23.13 -11.56
C TYR A 407 14.85 22.59 -10.43
N ASN A 408 13.91 21.72 -10.80
CA ASN A 408 13.25 20.77 -9.93
C ASN A 408 13.50 19.35 -10.47
N GLY A 409 13.05 18.32 -9.73
CA GLY A 409 13.30 16.94 -10.13
C GLY A 409 12.85 16.62 -11.56
N ILE A 410 11.67 17.09 -11.97
CA ILE A 410 11.16 16.83 -13.33
C ILE A 410 11.99 17.60 -14.37
N SER A 411 12.22 18.91 -14.19
CA SER A 411 12.93 19.73 -15.16
C SER A 411 14.38 19.29 -15.34
N TRP A 412 15.04 18.86 -14.27
CA TRP A 412 16.40 18.31 -14.37
C TRP A 412 16.43 17.01 -15.17
N TRP A 413 15.61 16.02 -14.81
CA TRP A 413 15.61 14.72 -15.48
C TRP A 413 15.09 14.78 -16.93
N SER A 414 14.29 15.77 -17.28
CA SER A 414 13.85 16.00 -18.65
C SER A 414 14.81 16.89 -19.47
N SER A 415 15.82 17.50 -18.86
CA SER A 415 16.78 18.38 -19.55
C SER A 415 17.67 17.65 -20.56
N GLY A 416 17.88 16.35 -20.36
CA GLY A 416 18.78 15.56 -21.22
C GLY A 416 20.28 15.80 -20.98
N VAL A 417 20.65 16.58 -19.95
CA VAL A 417 22.05 16.89 -19.63
C VAL A 417 22.90 15.64 -19.45
N LEU A 418 22.44 14.72 -18.58
CA LEU A 418 23.18 13.48 -18.33
C LEU A 418 23.30 12.60 -19.57
N GLN A 419 22.24 12.54 -20.38
CA GLN A 419 22.27 11.81 -21.65
C GLN A 419 23.27 12.43 -22.65
N ALA A 420 23.36 13.77 -22.70
CA ALA A 420 24.31 14.46 -23.54
C ALA A 420 25.77 14.18 -23.12
N ILE A 421 26.04 14.21 -21.79
CA ILE A 421 27.34 13.85 -21.23
C ILE A 421 27.73 12.41 -21.59
N GLU A 422 26.77 11.48 -21.47
CA GLU A 422 27.00 10.06 -21.72
C GLU A 422 27.19 9.76 -23.22
N SER A 423 26.39 10.37 -24.10
CA SER A 423 26.45 10.12 -25.54
C SER A 423 27.65 10.79 -26.24
N ARG A 424 28.17 11.89 -25.67
CA ARG A 424 29.27 12.69 -26.26
C ARG A 424 30.56 12.55 -25.45
N ARG A 425 30.99 11.33 -25.20
CA ARG A 425 32.11 11.03 -24.28
C ARG A 425 33.43 11.64 -24.70
N PHE A 426 33.68 11.69 -26.02
CA PHE A 426 34.92 12.12 -26.62
C PHE A 426 34.73 13.26 -27.61
N ASP A 427 33.56 13.86 -27.66
CA ASP A 427 33.25 14.97 -28.57
C ASP A 427 33.37 16.31 -27.84
N ASP A 428 33.76 17.34 -28.59
CA ASP A 428 33.64 18.70 -28.11
C ASP A 428 32.19 19.14 -28.13
N TYR A 429 31.73 19.76 -27.05
CA TYR A 429 30.39 20.33 -27.00
C TYR A 429 30.28 21.45 -25.97
N THR A 430 29.29 22.32 -26.20
CA THR A 430 28.77 23.26 -25.21
C THR A 430 27.28 23.02 -25.04
N LEU A 431 26.81 23.00 -23.82
CA LEU A 431 25.44 22.72 -23.46
C LEU A 431 24.97 23.70 -22.36
N GLN A 432 23.80 24.29 -22.52
CA GLN A 432 23.21 25.14 -21.51
C GLN A 432 22.32 24.30 -20.58
N ALA A 433 22.60 24.34 -19.30
CA ALA A 433 21.89 23.66 -18.25
C ALA A 433 21.28 24.65 -17.21
N GLY A 434 20.18 25.31 -17.58
CA GLY A 434 19.60 26.40 -16.78
C GLY A 434 20.59 27.60 -16.77
N ASP A 435 21.01 27.96 -15.56
CA ASP A 435 21.95 29.08 -15.34
C ASP A 435 23.45 28.63 -15.44
N VAL A 436 23.70 27.37 -15.84
CA VAL A 436 25.02 26.78 -15.92
C VAL A 436 25.36 26.43 -17.36
N THR A 437 26.49 26.94 -17.86
CA THR A 437 27.10 26.54 -19.14
C THR A 437 28.05 25.37 -18.89
N ILE A 438 27.83 24.27 -19.61
CA ILE A 438 28.66 23.06 -19.57
C ILE A 438 29.46 22.99 -20.86
N THR A 439 30.78 22.98 -20.77
CA THR A 439 31.66 22.86 -21.93
C THR A 439 32.60 21.68 -21.76
N GLN A 440 32.80 20.92 -22.83
CA GLN A 440 33.77 19.86 -22.92
C GLN A 440 34.65 20.06 -24.15
N THR A 441 35.94 19.94 -23.94
CA THR A 441 36.93 19.89 -25.03
C THR A 441 37.78 18.64 -24.86
N VAL A 442 38.06 17.95 -25.98
CA VAL A 442 38.84 16.72 -26.02
C VAL A 442 39.87 16.74 -27.10
N GLU A 443 41.12 16.63 -26.73
CA GLU A 443 42.22 16.45 -27.66
C GLU A 443 42.74 15.02 -27.60
N THR A 444 42.81 14.37 -28.76
CA THR A 444 43.31 12.98 -28.85
C THR A 444 44.34 12.84 -29.96
N ARG A 445 45.42 12.09 -29.69
CA ARG A 445 46.43 11.74 -30.69
C ARG A 445 46.79 10.27 -30.52
N GLY A 446 46.87 9.52 -31.63
CA GLY A 446 47.26 8.12 -31.60
C GLY A 446 46.22 7.14 -31.08
N TYR A 447 44.97 7.59 -30.88
CA TYR A 447 43.86 6.77 -30.45
C TYR A 447 42.77 6.65 -31.52
N GLU A 448 42.06 5.52 -31.50
CA GLU A 448 40.86 5.28 -32.30
C GLU A 448 39.67 4.91 -31.37
N SER A 449 38.50 5.44 -31.68
CA SER A 449 37.29 5.18 -30.88
C SER A 449 36.69 3.84 -31.21
N SER A 450 36.36 3.04 -30.18
CA SER A 450 35.63 1.79 -30.30
C SER A 450 34.14 1.97 -30.05
N SER A 451 33.31 1.09 -30.61
CA SER A 451 31.89 0.99 -30.31
C SER A 451 31.60 0.70 -28.83
N SER A 452 32.59 0.25 -28.06
CA SER A 452 32.46 0.02 -26.61
C SER A 452 32.55 1.30 -25.76
N GLY A 453 32.78 2.47 -26.37
CA GLY A 453 32.97 3.73 -25.66
C GLY A 453 34.34 3.86 -24.97
N MET A 454 35.36 3.27 -25.56
CA MET A 454 36.75 3.36 -25.15
C MET A 454 37.61 3.81 -26.34
N LEU A 455 38.73 4.47 -26.07
CA LEU A 455 39.74 4.78 -27.05
C LEU A 455 40.89 3.76 -26.93
N PHE A 456 41.30 3.17 -28.05
CA PHE A 456 42.42 2.24 -28.13
C PHE A 456 43.56 2.84 -28.91
N SER A 457 44.80 2.59 -28.49
CA SER A 457 46.00 3.01 -29.18
C SER A 457 46.12 2.32 -30.54
N LEU A 458 46.50 3.07 -31.56
CA LEU A 458 46.77 2.57 -32.91
C LEU A 458 48.12 1.85 -33.05
N GLU A 459 49.11 2.17 -32.21
CA GLU A 459 50.51 1.68 -32.34
C GLU A 459 51.13 1.32 -30.97
N GLY A 460 50.47 0.47 -30.17
CA GLY A 460 51.10 -0.05 -28.94
C GLY A 460 51.37 0.97 -27.82
N GLY A 461 50.78 2.14 -27.86
CA GLY A 461 50.68 3.07 -26.73
C GLY A 461 51.87 3.97 -26.43
N THR A 462 52.90 4.03 -27.28
CA THR A 462 54.13 4.80 -26.98
C THR A 462 54.10 6.27 -27.38
N ASP A 463 53.19 6.68 -28.27
CA ASP A 463 53.06 8.07 -28.76
C ASP A 463 51.60 8.51 -28.78
N THR A 464 50.89 8.22 -27.67
CA THR A 464 49.49 8.55 -27.53
C THR A 464 49.31 9.72 -26.56
N TYR A 465 48.36 10.59 -26.85
CA TYR A 465 47.98 11.74 -26.03
C TYR A 465 46.47 11.83 -25.92
N TYR A 466 46.01 12.02 -24.72
CA TYR A 466 44.62 12.30 -24.42
C TYR A 466 44.53 13.42 -23.41
N HIS A 467 43.77 14.45 -23.74
CA HIS A 467 43.48 15.56 -22.84
C HIS A 467 42.02 15.92 -22.92
N LEU A 468 41.32 15.90 -21.77
CA LEU A 468 39.94 16.28 -21.64
C LEU A 468 39.84 17.39 -20.59
N VAL A 469 39.14 18.45 -20.97
CA VAL A 469 38.74 19.53 -20.07
C VAL A 469 37.20 19.61 -20.06
N PHE A 470 36.62 19.48 -18.90
CA PHE A 470 35.18 19.58 -18.69
C PHE A 470 34.87 20.66 -17.66
N THR A 471 34.16 21.70 -18.08
CA THR A 471 33.84 22.86 -17.23
C THR A 471 32.34 23.04 -17.05
N LEU A 472 31.97 23.49 -15.87
CA LEU A 472 30.62 23.93 -15.48
C LEU A 472 30.77 25.35 -14.95
N GLU A 473 30.16 26.33 -15.56
CA GLU A 473 30.28 27.75 -15.18
C GLU A 473 28.90 28.38 -15.03
N LEU A 474 28.67 29.11 -13.94
CA LEU A 474 27.47 29.93 -13.79
C LEU A 474 27.52 31.12 -14.73
N GLU A 475 26.42 31.34 -15.47
CA GLU A 475 26.26 32.60 -16.18
C GLU A 475 26.28 33.75 -15.17
N GLN A 476 27.27 34.64 -15.33
CA GLN A 476 27.27 35.89 -14.55
C GLN A 476 26.03 36.70 -14.97
N ALA A 477 25.15 37.00 -14.02
CA ALA A 477 24.07 37.94 -14.26
C ALA A 477 24.73 39.29 -14.63
N ILE A 478 24.60 39.69 -15.91
CA ILE A 478 25.05 40.99 -16.43
C ILE A 478 24.21 42.09 -15.79
#